data_f9d83bfeb3c54230186b5572181de5e1
#
_entry.id   f9d83bfeb3c54230186b5572181de5e1
#
_cell.length_a   1.000
_cell.length_b   1.000
_cell.length_c   1.000
_cell.angle_alpha   90.00
_cell.angle_beta   90.00
_cell.angle_gamma   90.00
#
_symmetry.space_group_name_H-M   'P 1'
#
loop_
_entity.id
_entity.type
_entity.pdbx_description
1 polymer ?
#
loop_
_entity_poly.entity_id
_entity_poly.type
_entity_poly.pdbx_seq_one_letter_code
_entity_poly.pdbx_strand_id
1 'polypeptide(L)'
;MRAFTMKRFASLLILGAAFLLGCEAPPPESVQRGYRGTGMEALYNPDTLQALVNANQVPAAIPAVSSEGPKAGDIYQNVEVLGHLSVGEFTRLMAAITQWVSPDQGCNYCHVAGEGFEADTLYTKKVARVMIAMTQNANENWGAHVGGAGVTCYTCHRGNNVPEQVWTIGVPPRRAENMGHMMQNVAHQESSVYTSLPIDPFTPY
;
A
#
# COMPACT_ATOMS: atom_id res chain seq x y z
N MET A 1 -56.44 9.13 -35.27
CA MET A 1 -56.29 8.62 -33.89
C MET A 1 -55.40 7.38 -33.78
N ARG A 2 -55.38 6.43 -34.67
CA ARG A 2 -54.59 5.16 -34.57
C ARG A 2 -53.05 5.37 -34.63
N ALA A 3 -52.55 6.31 -35.43
CA ALA A 3 -51.10 6.55 -35.55
C ALA A 3 -50.45 7.19 -34.31
N PHE A 4 -51.22 7.94 -33.53
CA PHE A 4 -50.71 8.62 -32.33
C PHE A 4 -50.55 7.66 -31.13
N THR A 5 -51.48 6.69 -31.05
CA THR A 5 -51.43 5.65 -30.02
C THR A 5 -50.29 4.67 -30.27
N MET A 6 -49.99 4.33 -31.51
CA MET A 6 -48.90 3.43 -31.89
C MET A 6 -47.53 4.01 -31.57
N LYS A 7 -47.33 5.32 -31.79
CA LYS A 7 -46.07 6.01 -31.44
C LYS A 7 -45.83 6.05 -29.92
N ARG A 8 -46.87 6.21 -29.12
CA ARG A 8 -46.76 6.20 -27.65
C ARG A 8 -46.44 4.81 -27.10
N PHE A 9 -47.01 3.76 -27.69
CA PHE A 9 -46.70 2.36 -27.37
C PHE A 9 -45.27 2.00 -27.74
N ALA A 10 -44.78 2.42 -28.89
CA ALA A 10 -43.42 2.19 -29.34
C ALA A 10 -42.42 2.93 -28.42
N SER A 11 -42.72 4.14 -28.01
CA SER A 11 -41.84 4.90 -27.05
C SER A 11 -41.81 4.27 -25.66
N LEU A 12 -42.93 3.75 -25.19
CA LEU A 12 -42.97 3.02 -23.87
C LEU A 12 -42.21 1.68 -23.93
N LEU A 13 -42.28 0.97 -25.06
CA LEU A 13 -41.50 -0.25 -25.26
C LEU A 13 -40.00 0.00 -25.35
N ILE A 14 -39.57 1.08 -25.99
CA ILE A 14 -38.16 1.46 -26.07
C ILE A 14 -37.66 1.90 -24.69
N LEU A 15 -38.47 2.65 -23.94
CA LEU A 15 -38.12 3.04 -22.57
C LEU A 15 -38.02 1.80 -21.65
N GLY A 16 -38.95 0.88 -21.77
CA GLY A 16 -38.95 -0.38 -21.03
C GLY A 16 -37.75 -1.26 -21.37
N ALA A 17 -37.39 -1.34 -22.66
CA ALA A 17 -36.20 -2.07 -23.11
C ALA A 17 -34.90 -1.43 -22.62
N ALA A 18 -34.82 -0.10 -22.55
CA ALA A 18 -33.68 0.63 -21.99
C ALA A 18 -33.51 0.36 -20.50
N PHE A 19 -34.59 0.17 -19.76
CA PHE A 19 -34.56 -0.23 -18.35
C PHE A 19 -34.16 -1.70 -18.14
N LEU A 20 -34.39 -2.57 -19.13
CA LEU A 20 -33.98 -3.98 -19.08
C LEU A 20 -32.53 -4.21 -19.51
N LEU A 21 -31.87 -3.22 -20.10
CA LEU A 21 -30.42 -3.17 -20.30
C LEU A 21 -29.72 -2.74 -19.02
N GLY A 22 -30.37 -2.99 -17.89
CA GLY A 22 -29.95 -2.63 -16.55
C GLY A 22 -28.56 -3.12 -16.24
N CYS A 23 -27.87 -2.33 -15.53
CA CYS A 23 -26.56 -2.53 -14.93
C CYS A 23 -26.40 -3.96 -14.41
N GLU A 24 -25.95 -4.86 -15.27
CA GLU A 24 -25.44 -6.14 -14.79
C GLU A 24 -24.16 -5.83 -14.05
N ALA A 25 -24.18 -6.11 -12.75
CA ALA A 25 -22.97 -5.95 -11.93
C ALA A 25 -21.87 -6.85 -12.53
N PRO A 26 -20.64 -6.36 -12.68
CA PRO A 26 -19.56 -7.19 -13.15
C PRO A 26 -19.45 -8.44 -12.29
N PRO A 27 -19.12 -9.59 -12.87
CA PRO A 27 -18.96 -10.82 -12.10
C PRO A 27 -17.90 -10.60 -11.01
N PRO A 28 -18.11 -11.14 -9.80
CA PRO A 28 -17.15 -10.99 -8.71
C PRO A 28 -15.82 -11.66 -9.08
N GLU A 29 -14.74 -11.02 -8.70
CA GLU A 29 -13.41 -11.60 -8.81
C GLU A 29 -13.08 -12.41 -7.57
N SER A 30 -12.70 -13.67 -7.76
CA SER A 30 -12.31 -14.57 -6.70
C SER A 30 -10.81 -14.53 -6.50
N VAL A 31 -10.38 -14.19 -5.30
CA VAL A 31 -8.97 -14.18 -4.90
C VAL A 31 -8.78 -15.18 -3.77
N GLN A 32 -7.90 -16.15 -4.00
CA GLN A 32 -7.57 -17.11 -2.95
C GLN A 32 -6.80 -16.41 -1.83
N ARG A 33 -7.28 -16.59 -0.62
CA ARG A 33 -6.68 -16.11 0.61
C ARG A 33 -6.21 -17.27 1.48
N GLY A 34 -5.13 -17.04 2.22
CA GLY A 34 -4.60 -18.04 3.11
C GLY A 34 -3.73 -19.09 2.43
N TYR A 35 -3.49 -20.20 3.14
CA TYR A 35 -2.62 -21.26 2.69
C TYR A 35 -3.18 -22.01 1.48
N ARG A 36 -2.32 -22.38 0.54
CA ARG A 36 -2.73 -23.09 -0.67
C ARG A 36 -3.53 -24.35 -0.34
N GLY A 37 -4.72 -24.43 -0.93
CA GLY A 37 -5.57 -25.62 -0.80
C GLY A 37 -6.50 -25.63 0.42
N THR A 38 -6.51 -24.59 1.24
CA THR A 38 -7.43 -24.51 2.39
C THR A 38 -8.79 -23.91 2.05
N GLY A 39 -9.02 -23.53 0.79
CA GLY A 39 -10.34 -23.19 0.28
C GLY A 39 -10.90 -21.84 0.73
N MET A 40 -10.09 -20.96 1.26
CA MET A 40 -10.53 -19.61 1.57
C MET A 40 -10.44 -18.73 0.34
N GLU A 41 -11.59 -18.25 -0.12
CA GLU A 41 -11.70 -17.31 -1.22
C GLU A 41 -12.34 -16.02 -0.74
N ALA A 42 -11.77 -14.90 -1.16
CA ALA A 42 -12.39 -13.60 -1.01
C ALA A 42 -12.99 -13.18 -2.37
N LEU A 43 -14.26 -12.84 -2.35
CA LEU A 43 -14.95 -12.34 -3.54
C LEU A 43 -14.96 -10.81 -3.51
N TYR A 44 -14.46 -10.21 -4.55
CA TYR A 44 -14.39 -8.77 -4.71
C TYR A 44 -15.26 -8.27 -5.85
N ASN A 45 -15.79 -7.08 -5.68
CA ASN A 45 -16.26 -6.31 -6.82
C ASN A 45 -15.03 -5.86 -7.64
N PRO A 46 -14.95 -6.18 -8.95
CA PRO A 46 -13.80 -5.85 -9.78
C PRO A 46 -13.44 -4.36 -9.78
N ASP A 47 -14.44 -3.47 -9.79
CA ASP A 47 -14.21 -2.03 -9.79
C ASP A 47 -13.55 -1.57 -8.48
N THR A 48 -14.02 -2.10 -7.36
CA THR A 48 -13.41 -1.82 -6.05
C THR A 48 -12.01 -2.39 -5.96
N LEU A 49 -11.82 -3.63 -6.44
CA LEU A 49 -10.50 -4.27 -6.45
C LEU A 49 -9.51 -3.47 -7.30
N GLN A 50 -9.92 -3.03 -8.50
CA GLN A 50 -9.05 -2.24 -9.37
C GLN A 50 -8.67 -0.91 -8.75
N ALA A 51 -9.61 -0.22 -8.09
CA ALA A 51 -9.32 1.02 -7.37
C ALA A 51 -8.28 0.81 -6.26
N LEU A 52 -8.40 -0.30 -5.54
CA LEU A 52 -7.46 -0.66 -4.49
C LEU A 52 -6.08 -1.08 -5.03
N VAL A 53 -6.06 -1.82 -6.13
CA VAL A 53 -4.81 -2.16 -6.84
C VAL A 53 -4.11 -0.88 -7.29
N ASN A 54 -4.84 0.06 -7.86
CA ASN A 54 -4.29 1.34 -8.30
C ASN A 54 -3.74 2.17 -7.13
N ALA A 55 -4.45 2.20 -6.01
CA ALA A 55 -4.01 2.90 -4.80
C ALA A 55 -2.75 2.28 -4.16
N ASN A 56 -2.48 1.01 -4.45
CA ASN A 56 -1.33 0.27 -3.92
C ASN A 56 -0.19 0.09 -4.93
N GLN A 57 -0.21 0.78 -6.05
CA GLN A 57 0.88 0.72 -7.03
C GLN A 57 2.17 1.30 -6.42
N VAL A 58 3.24 0.54 -6.55
CA VAL A 58 4.57 1.02 -6.16
C VAL A 58 4.96 2.18 -7.07
N PRO A 59 5.47 3.29 -6.54
CA PRO A 59 5.99 4.37 -7.35
C PRO A 59 7.02 3.89 -8.37
N ALA A 60 7.07 4.53 -9.52
CA ALA A 60 8.05 4.21 -10.54
C ALA A 60 9.48 4.27 -9.96
N ALA A 61 10.25 3.24 -10.22
CA ALA A 61 11.61 3.18 -9.71
C ALA A 61 12.46 4.31 -10.31
N ILE A 62 13.18 5.02 -9.46
CA ILE A 62 14.19 5.98 -9.90
C ILE A 62 15.32 5.17 -10.57
N PRO A 63 15.78 5.58 -11.74
CA PRO A 63 16.83 4.84 -12.46
C PRO A 63 18.04 4.52 -11.60
N ALA A 64 18.61 3.34 -11.78
CA ALA A 64 19.80 2.94 -11.05
C ALA A 64 20.98 3.84 -11.43
N VAL A 65 21.84 4.08 -10.47
CA VAL A 65 23.08 4.86 -10.62
C VAL A 65 24.26 3.98 -10.26
N SER A 66 25.47 4.41 -10.67
CA SER A 66 26.70 3.67 -10.39
C SER A 66 26.98 3.62 -8.87
N SER A 67 27.40 2.45 -8.41
CA SER A 67 27.95 2.27 -7.06
C SER A 67 29.41 2.70 -6.92
N GLU A 68 30.05 3.04 -8.04
CA GLU A 68 31.43 3.54 -8.07
C GLU A 68 31.48 5.03 -7.75
N GLY A 69 32.65 5.47 -7.32
CA GLY A 69 32.92 6.87 -6.98
C GLY A 69 33.01 7.13 -5.48
N PRO A 70 33.10 8.40 -5.09
CA PRO A 70 33.25 8.78 -3.70
C PRO A 70 32.08 8.32 -2.86
N LYS A 71 32.36 7.93 -1.63
CA LYS A 71 31.33 7.46 -0.68
C LYS A 71 30.66 8.63 0.02
N ALA A 72 29.38 8.46 0.31
CA ALA A 72 28.57 9.48 0.95
C ALA A 72 29.15 9.88 2.32
N GLY A 73 29.71 8.94 3.06
CA GLY A 73 30.35 9.20 4.35
C GLY A 73 31.65 10.01 4.25
N ASP A 74 32.30 10.04 3.09
CA ASP A 74 33.53 10.80 2.85
C ASP A 74 33.23 12.25 2.41
N ILE A 75 32.07 12.45 1.79
CA ILE A 75 31.69 13.73 1.19
C ILE A 75 30.73 14.53 2.09
N TYR A 76 29.76 13.83 2.69
CA TYR A 76 28.74 14.45 3.52
C TYR A 76 29.01 14.25 5.00
N GLN A 77 28.58 15.21 5.79
CA GLN A 77 28.70 15.14 7.25
C GLN A 77 27.50 14.40 7.84
N ASN A 78 27.74 13.73 8.96
CA ASN A 78 26.71 13.09 9.77
C ASN A 78 25.89 12.00 9.03
N VAL A 79 26.55 11.25 8.13
CA VAL A 79 25.96 10.10 7.45
C VAL A 79 26.29 8.82 8.21
N GLU A 80 25.42 8.44 9.17
CA GLU A 80 25.74 7.36 10.10
C GLU A 80 25.45 5.95 9.52
N VAL A 81 24.37 5.80 8.76
CA VAL A 81 23.86 4.47 8.36
C VAL A 81 24.17 4.15 6.88
N LEU A 82 24.28 5.16 6.03
CA LEU A 82 24.37 5.02 4.57
C LEU A 82 25.72 5.48 4.00
N GLY A 83 26.72 5.67 4.84
CA GLY A 83 28.04 6.21 4.45
C GLY A 83 28.77 5.36 3.40
N HIS A 84 28.48 4.08 3.32
CA HIS A 84 29.07 3.13 2.39
C HIS A 84 28.56 3.26 0.95
N LEU A 85 27.43 3.93 0.73
CA LEU A 85 26.86 4.13 -0.60
C LEU A 85 27.69 5.15 -1.39
N SER A 86 27.72 5.03 -2.71
CA SER A 86 28.21 6.12 -3.55
C SER A 86 27.33 7.37 -3.37
N VAL A 87 27.88 8.54 -3.65
CA VAL A 87 27.12 9.80 -3.61
C VAL A 87 25.85 9.72 -4.48
N GLY A 88 25.95 9.10 -5.65
CA GLY A 88 24.82 8.89 -6.54
C GLY A 88 23.75 8.00 -5.93
N GLU A 89 24.13 6.84 -5.40
CA GLU A 89 23.20 5.91 -4.73
C GLU A 89 22.55 6.56 -3.51
N PHE A 90 23.32 7.28 -2.71
CA PHE A 90 22.82 8.01 -1.54
C PHE A 90 21.76 9.04 -1.93
N THR A 91 22.06 9.89 -2.91
CA THR A 91 21.12 10.93 -3.37
C THR A 91 19.85 10.31 -3.97
N ARG A 92 20.02 9.25 -4.77
CA ARG A 92 18.89 8.49 -5.31
C ARG A 92 18.02 7.90 -4.21
N LEU A 93 18.63 7.34 -3.16
CA LEU A 93 17.90 6.76 -2.04
C LEU A 93 17.15 7.82 -1.24
N MET A 94 17.73 9.00 -1.02
CA MET A 94 17.05 10.13 -0.37
C MET A 94 15.81 10.55 -1.16
N ALA A 95 15.91 10.64 -2.47
CA ALA A 95 14.77 10.93 -3.34
C ALA A 95 13.69 9.83 -3.26
N ALA A 96 14.09 8.57 -3.26
CA ALA A 96 13.19 7.44 -3.13
C ALA A 96 12.47 7.42 -1.75
N ILE A 97 13.22 7.62 -0.66
CA ILE A 97 12.65 7.71 0.70
C ILE A 97 11.63 8.84 0.77
N THR A 98 11.90 9.96 0.15
CA THR A 98 10.97 11.09 0.08
C THR A 98 9.64 10.68 -0.56
N GLN A 99 9.69 9.99 -1.69
CA GLN A 99 8.47 9.48 -2.35
C GLN A 99 7.75 8.43 -1.51
N TRP A 100 8.48 7.60 -0.80
CA TRP A 100 7.92 6.46 -0.08
C TRP A 100 7.34 6.80 1.29
N VAL A 101 7.83 7.87 1.90
CA VAL A 101 7.50 8.20 3.30
C VAL A 101 6.84 9.56 3.44
N SER A 102 7.25 10.55 2.65
CA SER A 102 6.80 11.93 2.81
C SER A 102 6.71 12.67 1.49
N PRO A 103 5.87 12.23 0.55
CA PRO A 103 5.72 12.90 -0.75
C PRO A 103 5.21 14.34 -0.61
N ASP A 104 4.34 14.61 0.36
CA ASP A 104 3.72 15.92 0.55
C ASP A 104 4.66 16.95 1.18
N GLN A 105 5.43 16.56 2.18
CA GLN A 105 6.33 17.46 2.91
C GLN A 105 7.75 17.44 2.32
N GLY A 106 8.05 16.47 1.49
CA GLY A 106 9.34 16.33 0.85
C GLY A 106 10.48 16.11 1.84
N CYS A 107 11.62 16.67 1.52
CA CYS A 107 12.82 16.59 2.36
C CYS A 107 12.65 17.22 3.74
N ASN A 108 11.72 18.18 3.85
CA ASN A 108 11.52 18.97 5.07
C ASN A 108 10.88 18.15 6.21
N TYR A 109 10.39 16.96 5.94
CA TYR A 109 9.91 16.06 6.99
C TYR A 109 11.04 15.57 7.91
N CYS A 110 12.24 15.40 7.34
CA CYS A 110 13.42 14.95 8.09
C CYS A 110 14.52 16.00 8.23
N HIS A 111 14.51 17.04 7.38
CA HIS A 111 15.53 18.08 7.35
C HIS A 111 14.89 19.46 7.51
N VAL A 112 15.47 20.30 8.36
CA VAL A 112 14.95 21.67 8.54
C VAL A 112 15.36 22.55 7.37
N ALA A 113 14.37 23.22 6.77
CA ALA A 113 14.64 24.18 5.71
C ALA A 113 15.54 25.32 6.22
N GLY A 114 16.63 25.58 5.52
CA GLY A 114 17.60 26.61 5.91
C GLY A 114 18.71 26.16 6.85
N GLU A 115 18.66 24.93 7.37
CA GLU A 115 19.77 24.27 8.04
C GLU A 115 20.53 23.34 7.07
N GLY A 116 21.74 22.95 7.43
CA GLY A 116 22.48 21.93 6.70
C GLY A 116 21.81 20.55 6.84
N PHE A 117 21.92 19.71 5.81
CA PHE A 117 21.35 18.37 5.84
C PHE A 117 21.94 17.47 6.94
N GLU A 118 23.11 17.83 7.46
CA GLU A 118 23.76 17.15 8.58
C GLU A 118 23.08 17.39 9.91
N ALA A 119 22.31 18.47 10.07
CA ALA A 119 21.68 18.84 11.33
C ALA A 119 20.68 17.77 11.82
N ASP A 120 20.71 17.45 13.10
CA ASP A 120 19.84 16.49 13.77
C ASP A 120 18.72 17.15 14.60
N THR A 121 18.27 18.29 14.15
CA THR A 121 17.26 19.09 14.83
C THR A 121 15.92 18.36 14.91
N LEU A 122 15.53 17.69 13.83
CA LEU A 122 14.25 16.97 13.78
C LEU A 122 14.38 15.54 14.31
N TYR A 123 13.44 15.18 15.18
CA TYR A 123 13.31 13.81 15.68
C TYR A 123 13.07 12.80 14.56
N THR A 124 12.32 13.18 13.54
CA THR A 124 12.02 12.33 12.38
C THR A 124 13.26 11.84 11.65
N LYS A 125 14.31 12.66 11.57
CA LYS A 125 15.60 12.24 11.00
C LYS A 125 16.27 11.14 11.82
N LYS A 126 16.22 11.25 13.15
CA LYS A 126 16.76 10.22 14.06
C LYS A 126 15.97 8.91 13.94
N VAL A 127 14.65 8.99 13.86
CA VAL A 127 13.79 7.83 13.62
C VAL A 127 14.10 7.21 12.27
N ALA A 128 14.30 8.00 11.22
CA ALA A 128 14.62 7.50 9.88
C ALA A 128 15.88 6.63 9.87
N ARG A 129 16.93 6.98 10.63
CA ARG A 129 18.14 6.13 10.77
C ARG A 129 17.80 4.75 11.32
N VAL A 130 16.98 4.71 12.38
CA VAL A 130 16.54 3.44 12.98
C VAL A 130 15.71 2.62 11.99
N MET A 131 14.81 3.27 11.24
CA MET A 131 13.99 2.61 10.23
C MET A 131 14.83 2.07 9.05
N ILE A 132 15.85 2.81 8.62
CA ILE A 132 16.81 2.36 7.60
C ILE A 132 17.55 1.12 8.10
N ALA A 133 18.09 1.17 9.31
CA ALA A 133 18.79 0.03 9.90
C ALA A 133 17.88 -1.19 10.05
N MET A 134 16.62 -1.00 10.44
CA MET A 134 15.63 -2.07 10.51
C MET A 134 15.37 -2.68 9.12
N THR A 135 15.22 -1.86 8.10
CA THR A 135 14.99 -2.32 6.72
C THR A 135 16.19 -3.10 6.18
N GLN A 136 17.41 -2.63 6.44
CA GLN A 136 18.65 -3.35 6.11
C GLN A 136 18.70 -4.70 6.81
N ASN A 137 18.44 -4.73 8.11
CA ASN A 137 18.39 -5.98 8.88
C ASN A 137 17.37 -6.98 8.31
N ALA A 138 16.18 -6.50 7.94
CA ALA A 138 15.16 -7.37 7.34
C ALA A 138 15.64 -7.98 6.03
N ASN A 139 16.30 -7.21 5.18
CA ASN A 139 16.79 -7.69 3.89
C ASN A 139 18.01 -8.60 4.01
N GLU A 140 18.91 -8.32 4.95
CA GLU A 140 20.15 -9.08 5.13
C GLU A 140 19.94 -10.38 5.90
N ASN A 141 19.24 -10.31 7.02
CA ASN A 141 19.12 -11.45 7.95
C ASN A 141 17.87 -12.31 7.71
N TRP A 142 16.87 -11.76 7.02
CA TRP A 142 15.60 -12.44 6.74
C TRP A 142 15.36 -12.65 5.24
N GLY A 143 16.43 -12.62 4.44
CA GLY A 143 16.35 -12.76 2.98
C GLY A 143 15.58 -13.98 2.50
N ALA A 144 15.67 -15.11 3.22
CA ALA A 144 14.90 -16.31 2.90
C ALA A 144 13.38 -16.12 3.06
N HIS A 145 12.97 -15.21 3.95
CA HIS A 145 11.56 -14.89 4.20
C HIS A 145 11.03 -13.80 3.27
N VAL A 146 11.77 -12.71 3.16
CA VAL A 146 11.34 -11.56 2.33
C VAL A 146 11.59 -11.75 0.83
N GLY A 147 12.33 -12.80 0.47
CA GLY A 147 12.65 -13.15 -0.92
C GLY A 147 13.57 -12.15 -1.62
N GLY A 148 13.77 -12.35 -2.91
CA GLY A 148 14.65 -11.49 -3.72
C GLY A 148 14.11 -10.06 -3.90
N ALA A 149 12.84 -9.83 -3.66
CA ALA A 149 12.25 -8.49 -3.72
C ALA A 149 12.65 -7.64 -2.51
N GLY A 150 12.83 -8.27 -1.35
CA GLY A 150 13.12 -7.60 -0.09
C GLY A 150 11.98 -6.69 0.39
N VAL A 151 12.31 -5.85 1.36
CA VAL A 151 11.42 -4.80 1.88
C VAL A 151 12.05 -3.42 1.65
N THR A 152 11.21 -2.43 1.44
CA THR A 152 11.60 -1.03 1.34
C THR A 152 10.77 -0.19 2.31
N CYS A 153 11.08 1.10 2.42
CA CYS A 153 10.25 2.00 3.21
C CYS A 153 8.80 2.02 2.69
N TYR A 154 8.61 1.92 1.38
CA TYR A 154 7.27 1.87 0.77
C TYR A 154 6.46 0.66 1.21
N THR A 155 7.09 -0.47 1.50
CA THR A 155 6.39 -1.68 1.96
C THR A 155 5.45 -1.39 3.12
N CYS A 156 5.89 -0.52 4.04
CA CYS A 156 5.11 -0.13 5.21
C CYS A 156 4.45 1.24 5.05
N HIS A 157 5.18 2.23 4.58
CA HIS A 157 4.74 3.63 4.59
C HIS A 157 3.75 3.99 3.47
N ARG A 158 3.93 3.44 2.26
CA ARG A 158 3.04 3.65 1.11
C ARG A 158 2.72 5.12 0.83
N GLY A 159 3.71 6.00 0.98
CA GLY A 159 3.55 7.43 0.81
C GLY A 159 3.06 8.19 2.05
N ASN A 160 2.88 7.51 3.18
CA ASN A 160 2.43 8.13 4.43
C ASN A 160 3.58 8.28 5.43
N ASN A 161 3.61 9.40 6.14
CA ASN A 161 4.63 9.63 7.18
C ASN A 161 4.58 8.56 8.29
N VAL A 162 3.38 8.14 8.63
CA VAL A 162 3.14 7.04 9.58
C VAL A 162 2.39 5.95 8.81
N PRO A 163 2.87 4.69 8.86
CA PRO A 163 2.16 3.58 8.25
C PRO A 163 0.73 3.49 8.78
N GLU A 164 -0.21 3.27 7.89
CA GLU A 164 -1.63 3.15 8.28
C GLU A 164 -1.93 1.88 9.08
N GLN A 165 -0.98 0.98 9.19
CA GLN A 165 -1.13 -0.32 9.86
C GLN A 165 -2.23 -1.22 9.25
N VAL A 166 -2.73 -0.85 8.10
CA VAL A 166 -3.70 -1.64 7.33
C VAL A 166 -2.98 -2.26 6.14
N TRP A 167 -2.64 -3.52 6.27
CA TRP A 167 -1.86 -4.26 5.26
C TRP A 167 -2.72 -4.92 4.19
N THR A 168 -3.99 -5.07 4.48
CA THR A 168 -4.95 -5.64 3.57
C THR A 168 -6.03 -4.62 3.25
N ILE A 169 -6.59 -4.75 2.08
CA ILE A 169 -7.84 -4.10 1.72
C ILE A 169 -8.85 -4.47 2.78
N GLY A 170 -9.20 -3.51 3.60
CA GLY A 170 -10.23 -3.70 4.60
C GLY A 170 -11.56 -3.92 3.89
N VAL A 171 -11.84 -5.14 3.54
CA VAL A 171 -13.22 -5.53 3.37
C VAL A 171 -13.78 -5.46 4.79
N PRO A 172 -14.70 -4.54 5.06
CA PRO A 172 -15.36 -4.56 6.35
C PRO A 172 -15.87 -5.97 6.56
N PRO A 173 -15.59 -6.57 7.71
CA PRO A 173 -16.04 -7.91 8.01
C PRO A 173 -17.54 -7.93 7.74
N ARG A 174 -17.90 -8.62 6.68
CA ARG A 174 -19.31 -8.85 6.43
C ARG A 174 -19.77 -9.78 7.52
N ARG A 175 -20.49 -9.22 8.29
CA ARG A 175 -21.32 -9.63 9.39
C ARG A 175 -21.62 -11.11 9.42
N ALA A 176 -21.22 -11.69 10.46
CA ALA A 176 -21.89 -12.83 11.05
C ALA A 176 -23.34 -12.52 11.54
N GLU A 177 -23.91 -11.38 11.18
CA GLU A 177 -25.27 -11.01 11.56
C GLU A 177 -26.30 -12.07 11.21
N ASN A 178 -26.06 -12.79 10.12
CA ASN A 178 -26.92 -13.90 9.69
C ASN A 178 -26.41 -15.28 10.14
N MET A 179 -25.32 -15.35 10.86
CA MET A 179 -24.66 -16.62 11.20
C MET A 179 -24.57 -16.85 12.72
N GLY A 180 -25.36 -16.17 13.51
CA GLY A 180 -25.36 -16.30 14.95
C GLY A 180 -24.81 -15.07 15.68
N HIS A 181 -23.99 -15.23 16.66
CA HIS A 181 -23.52 -14.13 17.49
C HIS A 181 -22.69 -13.12 16.71
N MET A 182 -23.07 -11.85 16.75
CA MET A 182 -22.48 -10.75 15.95
C MET A 182 -20.96 -10.59 16.07
N MET A 183 -20.35 -11.13 17.07
CA MET A 183 -18.91 -10.98 17.34
C MET A 183 -18.13 -12.28 17.21
N GLN A 184 -18.78 -13.36 16.82
CA GLN A 184 -18.19 -14.69 16.95
C GLN A 184 -17.07 -14.98 15.94
N ASN A 185 -17.10 -14.31 14.78
CA ASN A 185 -16.13 -14.56 13.70
C ASN A 185 -15.55 -13.27 13.11
N VAL A 186 -15.71 -12.19 13.85
CA VAL A 186 -15.26 -10.87 13.40
C VAL A 186 -14.36 -10.30 14.47
N ALA A 187 -13.09 -10.21 14.14
CA ALA A 187 -12.18 -9.45 14.95
C ALA A 187 -12.68 -8.02 15.08
N HIS A 188 -12.83 -7.54 16.30
CA HIS A 188 -13.27 -6.18 16.55
C HIS A 188 -12.24 -5.21 15.97
N GLN A 189 -12.70 -4.30 15.13
CA GLN A 189 -11.85 -3.40 14.36
C GLN A 189 -10.89 -2.59 15.24
N GLU A 190 -11.32 -2.26 16.45
CA GLU A 190 -10.51 -1.48 17.39
C GLU A 190 -9.51 -2.31 18.21
N SER A 191 -9.67 -3.62 18.29
CA SER A 191 -8.91 -4.43 19.24
C SER A 191 -7.95 -5.43 18.62
N SER A 192 -8.11 -5.79 17.36
CA SER A 192 -7.38 -6.94 16.81
C SER A 192 -6.86 -6.78 15.40
N VAL A 193 -7.26 -5.75 14.71
CA VAL A 193 -7.01 -5.63 13.27
C VAL A 193 -5.71 -4.91 12.98
N TYR A 194 -5.29 -4.11 13.89
CA TYR A 194 -4.13 -3.23 13.70
C TYR A 194 -2.87 -3.83 14.29
N THR A 195 -2.60 -5.05 13.87
CA THR A 195 -1.28 -5.60 14.07
C THR A 195 -0.38 -5.18 12.93
N SER A 196 0.87 -5.03 13.21
CA SER A 196 1.89 -4.82 12.18
C SER A 196 2.05 -6.04 11.26
N LEU A 197 1.27 -7.07 11.48
CA LEU A 197 1.33 -8.34 10.77
C LEU A 197 0.15 -8.45 9.82
N PRO A 198 0.35 -8.99 8.62
CA PRO A 198 -0.74 -9.31 7.72
C PRO A 198 -1.75 -10.20 8.42
N ILE A 199 -3.02 -9.86 8.36
CA ILE A 199 -4.08 -10.57 9.07
C ILE A 199 -4.21 -12.01 8.58
N ASP A 200 -4.05 -12.22 7.27
CA ASP A 200 -4.31 -13.49 6.65
C ASP A 200 -3.23 -14.56 6.83
N PRO A 201 -1.94 -14.24 6.85
CA PRO A 201 -0.90 -15.27 6.95
C PRO A 201 -0.66 -15.79 8.35
N PHE A 202 -1.22 -15.18 9.35
CA PHE A 202 -0.99 -15.53 10.75
C PHE A 202 -2.16 -16.22 11.41
N THR A 203 -3.09 -16.62 10.64
CA THR A 203 -4.02 -17.66 11.06
C THR A 203 -3.26 -18.96 11.18
N PRO A 204 -3.54 -19.58 12.18
CA PRO A 204 -2.66 -19.88 13.27
C PRO A 204 -1.70 -20.95 12.86
N TYR A 205 -0.57 -20.76 13.34
CA TYR A 205 0.35 -21.89 13.42
C TYR A 205 -0.02 -22.75 14.59
#